data_39ba3b8a9c2ad5553fec6d41e9183e05
#
_entry.id   39ba3b8a9c2ad5553fec6d41e9183e05
#
_cell.length_a   1.000
_cell.length_b   1.000
_cell.length_c   1.000
_cell.angle_alpha   90.00
_cell.angle_beta   90.00
_cell.angle_gamma   90.00
#
_symmetry.space_group_name_H-M   'P 1'
#
loop_
_entity.id
_entity.type
_entity.pdbx_description
1 polymer ?
#
loop_
_entity_poly.entity_id
_entity_poly.type
_entity_poly.pdbx_seq_one_letter_code
_entity_poly.pdbx_strand_id
1 'polypeptide(L)'
;GPPDELMPDVIRAWNERYDSPQFRITTTKEFFTAFEEQYGEYLPTYGGDMTPTWEDGASSTARETAMNRESAARLTRTGILWSMLSPESDYPARELAEAWKNVLLFSEHTWGASASGPDPYSQFTKDLWAGKKMYADSADVQSRRLCDEAMAGITAGEGYVQVLNTNLWPRTDVVTVAADLTGKRL
;
A
#
# COMPACT_ATOMS: atom_id res chain seq x y z
N GLY A 1 10.47 -20.80 -1.86
CA GLY A 1 10.47 -21.51 -3.14
C GLY A 1 9.09 -22.00 -3.53
N PRO A 2 8.89 -22.51 -4.75
CA PRO A 2 7.62 -23.11 -5.15
C PRO A 2 7.29 -24.32 -4.26
N PRO A 3 6.02 -24.72 -4.15
CA PRO A 3 5.64 -25.95 -3.47
C PRO A 3 6.37 -27.16 -4.12
N ASP A 4 6.84 -28.09 -3.28
CA ASP A 4 7.47 -29.32 -3.74
C ASP A 4 6.38 -30.34 -4.11
N GLU A 5 6.37 -30.79 -5.34
CA GLU A 5 5.38 -31.73 -5.88
C GLU A 5 5.44 -33.10 -5.16
N LEU A 6 6.60 -33.48 -4.61
CA LEU A 6 6.79 -34.73 -3.90
C LEU A 6 6.38 -34.68 -2.42
N MET A 7 6.19 -33.51 -1.87
CA MET A 7 5.89 -33.33 -0.45
C MET A 7 4.65 -34.12 0.03
N PRO A 8 3.53 -34.18 -0.72
CA PRO A 8 2.38 -34.98 -0.32
C PRO A 8 2.68 -36.48 -0.19
N ASP A 9 3.50 -37.02 -1.11
CA ASP A 9 3.86 -38.43 -1.10
C ASP A 9 4.84 -38.76 0.03
N VAL A 10 5.81 -37.87 0.28
CA VAL A 10 6.73 -38.00 1.42
C VAL A 10 5.95 -38.03 2.75
N ILE A 11 5.00 -37.11 2.93
CA ILE A 11 4.18 -37.01 4.12
C ILE A 11 3.31 -38.28 4.30
N ARG A 12 2.71 -38.77 3.22
CA ARG A 12 1.93 -40.02 3.27
C ARG A 12 2.78 -41.18 3.70
N ALA A 13 3.94 -41.39 3.03
CA ALA A 13 4.86 -42.47 3.36
C ALA A 13 5.39 -42.40 4.81
N TRP A 14 5.64 -41.16 5.28
CA TRP A 14 6.02 -40.96 6.69
C TRP A 14 4.93 -41.37 7.66
N ASN A 15 3.70 -40.90 7.45
CA ASN A 15 2.56 -41.19 8.33
C ASN A 15 2.15 -42.66 8.32
N GLU A 16 2.39 -43.39 7.23
CA GLU A 16 2.20 -44.83 7.17
C GLU A 16 3.25 -45.62 7.97
N ARG A 17 4.45 -45.03 8.08
CA ARG A 17 5.60 -45.70 8.71
C ARG A 17 5.76 -45.41 10.20
N TYR A 18 5.35 -44.21 10.63
CA TYR A 18 5.59 -43.72 11.99
C TYR A 18 4.29 -43.24 12.63
N ASP A 19 4.05 -43.62 13.86
CA ASP A 19 2.88 -43.19 14.63
C ASP A 19 3.03 -41.73 15.15
N SER A 20 4.27 -41.30 15.38
CA SER A 20 4.57 -39.96 15.88
C SER A 20 5.98 -39.51 15.45
N PRO A 21 6.19 -38.22 15.06
CA PRO A 21 5.14 -37.23 14.82
C PRO A 21 4.36 -37.54 13.53
N GLN A 22 3.11 -37.12 13.48
CA GLN A 22 2.29 -37.13 12.27
C GLN A 22 2.37 -35.78 11.57
N PHE A 23 2.49 -35.75 10.23
CA PHE A 23 2.48 -34.54 9.43
C PHE A 23 1.15 -34.35 8.72
N ARG A 24 0.70 -33.12 8.63
CA ARG A 24 -0.52 -32.75 7.92
C ARG A 24 -0.27 -31.55 7.05
N ILE A 25 -0.60 -31.65 5.75
CA ILE A 25 -0.69 -30.49 4.87
C ILE A 25 -2.01 -29.78 5.17
N THR A 26 -1.95 -28.49 5.39
CA THR A 26 -3.12 -27.71 5.78
C THR A 26 -3.04 -26.30 5.17
N THR A 27 -4.16 -25.60 5.17
CA THR A 27 -4.19 -24.17 4.87
C THR A 27 -3.70 -23.36 6.08
N THR A 28 -3.24 -22.15 5.84
CA THR A 28 -2.84 -21.20 6.91
C THR A 28 -3.99 -21.01 7.91
N LYS A 29 -5.22 -20.90 7.42
CA LYS A 29 -6.41 -20.76 8.27
C LYS A 29 -6.60 -21.94 9.20
N GLU A 30 -6.56 -23.15 8.68
CA GLU A 30 -6.73 -24.39 9.49
C GLU A 30 -5.61 -24.52 10.53
N PHE A 31 -4.37 -24.19 10.14
CA PHE A 31 -3.25 -24.19 11.07
C PHE A 31 -3.47 -23.22 12.24
N PHE A 32 -3.78 -21.95 11.95
CA PHE A 32 -3.99 -20.97 13.00
C PHE A 32 -5.22 -21.26 13.85
N THR A 33 -6.32 -21.75 13.25
CA THR A 33 -7.49 -22.18 14.04
C THR A 33 -7.13 -23.28 15.03
N ALA A 34 -6.47 -24.35 14.58
CA ALA A 34 -6.07 -25.44 15.46
C ALA A 34 -5.05 -25.00 16.53
N PHE A 35 -4.15 -24.08 16.16
CA PHE A 35 -3.16 -23.55 17.09
C PHE A 35 -3.81 -22.67 18.17
N GLU A 36 -4.74 -21.79 17.78
CA GLU A 36 -5.49 -20.95 18.72
C GLU A 36 -6.40 -21.76 19.64
N GLU A 37 -7.06 -22.81 19.14
CA GLU A 37 -7.88 -23.73 19.94
C GLU A 37 -7.05 -24.44 21.01
N GLN A 38 -5.79 -24.78 20.69
CA GLN A 38 -4.93 -25.55 21.60
C GLN A 38 -4.11 -24.65 22.54
N TYR A 39 -3.67 -23.50 22.08
CA TYR A 39 -2.68 -22.67 22.78
C TYR A 39 -3.11 -21.20 22.99
N GLY A 40 -4.29 -20.80 22.52
CA GLY A 40 -4.73 -19.40 22.52
C GLY A 40 -4.68 -18.73 23.89
N GLU A 41 -5.02 -19.48 24.96
CA GLU A 41 -4.96 -18.96 26.34
C GLU A 41 -3.54 -18.66 26.83
N TYR A 42 -2.53 -19.25 26.18
CA TYR A 42 -1.12 -19.06 26.56
C TYR A 42 -0.41 -18.01 25.69
N LEU A 43 -1.07 -17.51 24.63
CA LEU A 43 -0.45 -16.55 23.73
C LEU A 43 -0.41 -15.16 24.35
N PRO A 44 0.76 -14.52 24.40
CA PRO A 44 0.85 -13.15 24.85
C PRO A 44 0.20 -12.21 23.83
N THR A 45 -0.49 -11.18 24.31
CA THR A 45 -1.01 -10.11 23.46
C THR A 45 0.03 -9.01 23.32
N TYR A 46 0.39 -8.69 22.10
CA TYR A 46 1.24 -7.56 21.75
C TYR A 46 0.44 -6.50 21.02
N GLY A 47 0.68 -5.23 21.36
CA GLY A 47 0.16 -4.08 20.65
C GLY A 47 1.31 -3.26 20.10
N GLY A 48 1.09 -2.57 18.98
CA GLY A 48 2.04 -1.69 18.35
C GLY A 48 2.36 -2.07 16.90
N ASP A 49 3.36 -1.41 16.37
CA ASP A 49 3.85 -1.65 15.02
C ASP A 49 4.72 -2.93 14.99
N MET A 50 4.40 -3.83 14.06
CA MET A 50 5.14 -5.08 13.84
C MET A 50 5.93 -5.04 12.53
N THR A 51 6.35 -3.86 12.11
CA THR A 51 7.13 -3.66 10.89
C THR A 51 8.42 -4.49 10.93
N PRO A 52 8.69 -5.30 9.89
CA PRO A 52 9.92 -6.07 9.80
C PRO A 52 11.16 -5.17 9.75
N THR A 53 12.26 -5.68 10.28
CA THR A 53 13.54 -4.93 10.39
C THR A 53 14.27 -4.73 9.06
N TRP A 54 13.87 -5.38 7.98
CA TRP A 54 14.56 -5.29 6.68
C TRP A 54 13.83 -4.49 5.59
N GLU A 55 13.15 -3.44 5.99
CA GLU A 55 12.65 -2.43 5.05
C GLU A 55 13.77 -1.48 4.57
N ASP A 56 14.85 -2.03 4.09
CA ASP A 56 16.07 -1.28 3.73
C ASP A 56 15.98 -0.58 2.37
N GLY A 57 15.08 -1.01 1.49
CA GLY A 57 14.90 -0.42 0.17
C GLY A 57 14.33 1.00 0.18
N ALA A 58 13.50 1.33 1.17
CA ALA A 58 12.83 2.62 1.26
C ALA A 58 13.81 3.81 1.39
N SER A 59 14.90 3.65 2.14
CA SER A 59 15.89 4.72 2.34
C SER A 59 16.76 4.97 1.12
N SER A 60 17.02 3.95 0.29
CA SER A 60 17.78 4.10 -0.97
C SER A 60 16.97 4.72 -2.11
N THR A 61 15.66 4.87 -1.95
CA THR A 61 14.73 5.45 -2.93
C THR A 61 13.82 6.50 -2.32
N ALA A 62 14.43 7.40 -1.58
CA ALA A 62 13.72 8.44 -0.83
C ALA A 62 12.70 9.23 -1.67
N ARG A 63 13.02 9.50 -2.95
CA ARG A 63 12.12 10.21 -3.87
C ARG A 63 10.85 9.40 -4.16
N GLU A 64 11.02 8.17 -4.57
CA GLU A 64 9.91 7.26 -4.92
C GLU A 64 9.08 6.93 -3.66
N THR A 65 9.74 6.77 -2.52
CA THR A 65 9.08 6.56 -1.22
C THR A 65 8.23 7.77 -0.83
N ALA A 66 8.76 9.00 -0.97
CA ALA A 66 8.01 10.22 -0.71
C ALA A 66 6.80 10.35 -1.65
N MET A 67 7.00 10.06 -2.94
CA MET A 67 5.95 10.08 -3.95
C MET A 67 4.86 9.05 -3.67
N ASN A 68 5.23 7.84 -3.26
CA ASN A 68 4.28 6.78 -2.90
C ASN A 68 3.45 7.14 -1.67
N ARG A 69 4.07 7.71 -0.62
CA ARG A 69 3.38 8.21 0.57
C ARG A 69 2.39 9.33 0.25
N GLU A 70 2.81 10.28 -0.59
CA GLU A 70 1.92 11.36 -1.04
C GLU A 70 0.75 10.82 -1.86
N SER A 71 1.00 9.82 -2.71
CA SER A 71 -0.04 9.15 -3.49
C SER A 71 -1.06 8.44 -2.59
N ALA A 72 -0.61 7.73 -1.56
CA ALA A 72 -1.49 7.09 -0.57
C ALA A 72 -2.37 8.11 0.18
N ALA A 73 -1.76 9.21 0.64
CA ALA A 73 -2.49 10.29 1.31
C ALA A 73 -3.49 10.97 0.37
N ARG A 74 -3.11 11.17 -0.90
CA ARG A 74 -3.98 11.73 -1.93
C ARG A 74 -5.15 10.80 -2.24
N LEU A 75 -4.92 9.51 -2.41
CA LEU A 75 -5.98 8.53 -2.67
C LEU A 75 -7.00 8.46 -1.55
N THR A 76 -6.55 8.53 -0.29
CA THR A 76 -7.45 8.60 0.87
C THR A 76 -8.38 9.82 0.77
N ARG A 77 -7.81 11.01 0.53
CA ARG A 77 -8.59 12.24 0.36
C ARG A 77 -9.51 12.18 -0.86
N THR A 78 -9.02 11.64 -1.96
CA THR A 78 -9.77 11.50 -3.23
C THR A 78 -11.00 10.63 -3.06
N GLY A 79 -10.89 9.47 -2.38
CA GLY A 79 -12.04 8.62 -2.11
C GLY A 79 -13.13 9.35 -1.30
N ILE A 80 -12.72 10.17 -0.32
CA ILE A 80 -13.66 10.99 0.46
C ILE A 80 -14.29 12.08 -0.42
N LEU A 81 -13.51 12.77 -1.26
CA LEU A 81 -14.01 13.80 -2.17
C LEU A 81 -15.05 13.23 -3.15
N TRP A 82 -14.77 12.10 -3.76
CA TRP A 82 -15.74 11.42 -4.62
C TRP A 82 -17.04 11.10 -3.89
N SER A 83 -16.95 10.57 -2.65
CA SER A 83 -18.14 10.26 -1.83
C SER A 83 -18.93 11.51 -1.40
N MET A 84 -18.26 12.66 -1.28
CA MET A 84 -18.93 13.92 -0.86
C MET A 84 -19.53 14.69 -2.04
N LEU A 85 -18.95 14.59 -3.23
CA LEU A 85 -19.20 15.51 -4.33
C LEU A 85 -19.92 14.88 -5.51
N SER A 86 -19.95 13.55 -5.60
CA SER A 86 -20.48 12.82 -6.74
C SER A 86 -21.56 11.81 -6.32
N PRO A 87 -22.52 11.48 -7.22
CA PRO A 87 -23.41 10.36 -7.00
C PRO A 87 -22.66 9.04 -6.83
N GLU A 88 -23.21 8.11 -6.08
CA GLU A 88 -22.63 6.78 -5.86
C GLU A 88 -22.35 6.03 -7.17
N SER A 89 -23.23 6.21 -8.19
CA SER A 89 -23.05 5.62 -9.52
C SER A 89 -21.75 5.99 -10.23
N ASP A 90 -21.21 7.15 -9.90
CA ASP A 90 -20.02 7.74 -10.56
C ASP A 90 -18.74 7.48 -9.78
N TYR A 91 -18.84 6.84 -8.60
CA TYR A 91 -17.68 6.55 -7.75
C TYR A 91 -16.69 5.60 -8.46
N PRO A 92 -15.44 6.02 -8.69
CA PRO A 92 -14.47 5.27 -9.51
C PRO A 92 -13.79 4.16 -8.70
N ALA A 93 -14.56 3.19 -8.20
CA ALA A 93 -14.08 2.14 -7.30
C ALA A 93 -12.94 1.31 -7.92
N ARG A 94 -13.04 0.98 -9.20
CA ARG A 94 -12.04 0.18 -9.91
C ARG A 94 -10.75 0.95 -10.11
N GLU A 95 -10.84 2.19 -10.52
CA GLU A 95 -9.70 3.08 -10.77
C GLU A 95 -8.95 3.40 -9.45
N LEU A 96 -9.68 3.63 -8.38
CA LEU A 96 -9.11 3.78 -7.03
C LEU A 96 -8.40 2.49 -6.58
N ALA A 97 -9.01 1.32 -6.78
CA ALA A 97 -8.40 0.04 -6.43
C ALA A 97 -7.10 -0.22 -7.22
N GLU A 98 -7.04 0.10 -8.51
CA GLU A 98 -5.83 -0.04 -9.32
C GLU A 98 -4.73 0.94 -8.87
N ALA A 99 -5.08 2.17 -8.52
CA ALA A 99 -4.12 3.13 -7.97
C ALA A 99 -3.58 2.66 -6.60
N TRP A 100 -4.44 2.17 -5.71
CA TRP A 100 -4.04 1.57 -4.44
C TRP A 100 -3.17 0.34 -4.61
N LYS A 101 -3.45 -0.50 -5.60
CA LYS A 101 -2.60 -1.66 -5.93
C LYS A 101 -1.17 -1.23 -6.22
N ASN A 102 -0.97 -0.16 -6.99
CA ASN A 102 0.37 0.36 -7.27
C ASN A 102 1.07 0.86 -5.99
N VAL A 103 0.36 1.57 -5.09
CA VAL A 103 0.88 1.97 -3.78
C VAL A 103 1.34 0.75 -2.97
N LEU A 104 0.52 -0.30 -2.91
CA LEU A 104 0.83 -1.51 -2.15
C LEU A 104 1.99 -2.30 -2.74
N LEU A 105 2.07 -2.43 -4.07
CA LEU A 105 3.16 -3.13 -4.75
C LEU A 105 4.49 -2.39 -4.62
N PHE A 106 4.48 -1.06 -4.54
CA PHE A 106 5.68 -0.30 -4.19
C PHE A 106 6.10 -0.54 -2.74
N SER A 107 5.14 -0.59 -1.81
CA SER A 107 5.38 -0.78 -0.37
C SER A 107 5.66 -2.24 0.03
N GLU A 108 5.80 -3.15 -0.95
CA GLU A 108 6.18 -4.53 -0.69
C GLU A 108 7.55 -4.57 0.03
N HIS A 109 7.67 -5.42 1.04
CA HIS A 109 8.73 -5.41 2.05
C HIS A 109 10.18 -5.59 1.54
N THR A 110 10.38 -6.27 0.42
CA THR A 110 11.73 -6.51 -0.12
C THR A 110 12.24 -5.37 -0.99
N TRP A 111 11.36 -4.57 -1.48
CA TRP A 111 11.60 -3.40 -2.31
C TRP A 111 12.68 -3.54 -3.41
N GLY A 112 12.80 -4.68 -4.03
CA GLY A 112 13.85 -4.93 -5.04
C GLY A 112 15.26 -5.02 -4.46
N ALA A 113 15.41 -5.28 -3.16
CA ALA A 113 16.70 -5.35 -2.49
C ALA A 113 17.49 -6.65 -2.74
N SER A 114 16.90 -7.63 -3.42
CA SER A 114 17.45 -9.01 -3.57
C SER A 114 18.93 -9.09 -3.93
N ALA A 115 19.42 -8.25 -4.82
CA ALA A 115 20.83 -8.23 -5.26
C ALA A 115 21.51 -6.86 -5.02
N SER A 116 20.82 -5.90 -4.43
CA SER A 116 21.31 -4.52 -4.32
C SER A 116 22.54 -4.38 -3.42
N GLY A 117 22.72 -5.25 -2.43
CA GLY A 117 23.91 -5.28 -1.57
C GLY A 117 25.13 -5.89 -2.31
N PRO A 118 25.05 -7.16 -2.77
CA PRO A 118 26.20 -7.83 -3.36
C PRO A 118 26.54 -7.35 -4.78
N ASP A 119 25.55 -6.91 -5.57
CA ASP A 119 25.76 -6.49 -6.97
C ASP A 119 24.83 -5.33 -7.37
N PRO A 120 25.06 -4.12 -6.84
CA PRO A 120 24.18 -2.96 -7.06
C PRO A 120 24.17 -2.45 -8.50
N TYR A 121 25.18 -2.78 -9.30
CA TYR A 121 25.34 -2.27 -10.66
C TYR A 121 24.92 -3.28 -11.73
N SER A 122 24.50 -4.48 -11.36
CA SER A 122 24.03 -5.48 -12.32
C SER A 122 22.77 -5.02 -13.05
N GLN A 123 22.56 -5.54 -14.25
CA GLN A 123 21.34 -5.26 -15.01
C GLN A 123 20.11 -5.77 -14.26
N PHE A 124 20.23 -6.92 -13.59
CA PHE A 124 19.15 -7.46 -12.76
C PHE A 124 18.70 -6.49 -11.64
N THR A 125 19.64 -5.90 -10.89
CA THR A 125 19.31 -4.92 -9.84
C THR A 125 18.66 -3.66 -10.43
N LYS A 126 19.19 -3.16 -11.55
CA LYS A 126 18.62 -2.00 -12.24
C LYS A 126 17.19 -2.25 -12.74
N ASP A 127 16.91 -3.44 -13.25
CA ASP A 127 15.58 -3.82 -13.73
C ASP A 127 14.59 -3.97 -12.57
N LEU A 128 15.01 -4.52 -11.43
CA LEU A 128 14.20 -4.55 -10.21
C LEU A 128 13.82 -3.14 -9.74
N TRP A 129 14.78 -2.25 -9.69
CA TRP A 129 14.54 -0.86 -9.28
C TRP A 129 13.66 -0.10 -10.26
N ALA A 130 13.85 -0.30 -11.56
CA ALA A 130 12.98 0.27 -12.57
C ALA A 130 11.53 -0.21 -12.43
N GLY A 131 11.34 -1.51 -12.18
CA GLY A 131 10.03 -2.10 -11.91
C GLY A 131 9.35 -1.50 -10.67
N LYS A 132 10.09 -1.38 -9.57
CA LYS A 132 9.56 -0.75 -8.34
C LYS A 132 9.23 0.72 -8.52
N LYS A 133 10.12 1.47 -9.16
CA LYS A 133 9.87 2.88 -9.50
C LYS A 133 8.59 3.06 -10.32
N MET A 134 8.32 2.18 -11.28
CA MET A 134 7.13 2.23 -12.13
C MET A 134 5.84 2.20 -11.29
N TYR A 135 5.79 1.45 -10.20
CA TYR A 135 4.61 1.44 -9.31
C TYR A 135 4.39 2.80 -8.63
N ALA A 136 5.44 3.43 -8.12
CA ALA A 136 5.34 4.76 -7.52
C ALA A 136 4.92 5.83 -8.54
N ASP A 137 5.53 5.82 -9.75
CA ASP A 137 5.16 6.72 -10.84
C ASP A 137 3.68 6.53 -11.25
N SER A 138 3.23 5.27 -11.38
CA SER A 138 1.84 4.96 -11.73
C SER A 138 0.86 5.42 -10.65
N ALA A 139 1.18 5.18 -9.38
CA ALA A 139 0.36 5.63 -8.26
C ALA A 139 0.24 7.17 -8.22
N ASP A 140 1.34 7.90 -8.47
CA ASP A 140 1.32 9.36 -8.49
C ASP A 140 0.45 9.91 -9.62
N VAL A 141 0.63 9.42 -10.84
CA VAL A 141 -0.17 9.84 -12.01
C VAL A 141 -1.66 9.53 -11.79
N GLN A 142 -1.98 8.31 -11.38
CA GLN A 142 -3.37 7.89 -11.19
C GLN A 142 -4.05 8.66 -10.05
N SER A 143 -3.37 8.82 -8.92
CA SER A 143 -3.94 9.54 -7.77
C SER A 143 -4.17 11.02 -8.06
N ARG A 144 -3.28 11.68 -8.83
CA ARG A 144 -3.49 13.08 -9.28
C ARG A 144 -4.70 13.18 -10.18
N ARG A 145 -4.75 12.35 -11.23
CA ARG A 145 -5.88 12.34 -12.16
C ARG A 145 -7.21 12.15 -11.43
N LEU A 146 -7.32 11.15 -10.57
CA LEU A 146 -8.56 10.89 -9.82
C LEU A 146 -8.93 12.02 -8.86
N CYS A 147 -7.95 12.71 -8.29
CA CYS A 147 -8.18 13.89 -7.45
C CYS A 147 -8.68 15.08 -8.27
N ASP A 148 -8.06 15.34 -9.42
CA ASP A 148 -8.46 16.42 -10.34
C ASP A 148 -9.87 16.18 -10.88
N GLU A 149 -10.21 14.94 -11.24
CA GLU A 149 -11.56 14.54 -11.68
C GLU A 149 -12.60 14.74 -10.56
N ALA A 150 -12.29 14.39 -9.30
CA ALA A 150 -13.18 14.64 -8.16
C ALA A 150 -13.47 16.13 -7.95
N MET A 151 -12.52 16.99 -8.30
CA MET A 151 -12.61 18.45 -8.12
C MET A 151 -13.14 19.19 -9.37
N ALA A 152 -13.30 18.50 -10.51
CA ALA A 152 -13.62 19.15 -11.79
C ALA A 152 -14.93 19.96 -11.79
N GLY A 153 -15.90 19.58 -10.96
CA GLY A 153 -17.18 20.28 -10.81
C GLY A 153 -17.16 21.47 -9.83
N ILE A 154 -16.02 21.70 -9.17
CA ILE A 154 -15.91 22.74 -8.15
C ILE A 154 -15.24 23.98 -8.73
N THR A 155 -16.01 25.05 -8.79
CA THR A 155 -15.50 26.36 -9.27
C THR A 155 -15.62 27.38 -8.14
N ALA A 156 -14.49 27.96 -7.76
CA ALA A 156 -14.50 29.15 -6.92
C ALA A 156 -14.92 30.38 -7.78
N GLY A 157 -15.66 31.29 -7.18
CA GLY A 157 -15.94 32.57 -7.81
C GLY A 157 -14.66 33.40 -8.06
N GLU A 158 -14.72 34.39 -8.94
CA GLU A 158 -13.57 35.23 -9.23
C GLU A 158 -13.02 35.89 -7.93
N GLY A 159 -11.73 35.74 -7.69
CA GLY A 159 -11.06 36.26 -6.50
C GLY A 159 -11.22 35.44 -5.23
N TYR A 160 -11.83 34.27 -5.31
CA TYR A 160 -12.02 33.37 -4.16
C TYR A 160 -11.18 32.10 -4.32
N VAL A 161 -10.78 31.52 -3.18
CA VAL A 161 -10.18 30.22 -3.07
C VAL A 161 -11.16 29.32 -2.30
N GLN A 162 -11.50 28.18 -2.85
CA GLN A 162 -12.35 27.22 -2.18
C GLN A 162 -11.49 26.13 -1.53
N VAL A 163 -11.71 25.90 -0.24
CA VAL A 163 -10.99 24.89 0.55
C VAL A 163 -11.97 23.86 1.03
N LEU A 164 -11.70 22.59 0.76
CA LEU A 164 -12.49 21.46 1.20
C LEU A 164 -11.79 20.74 2.35
N ASN A 165 -12.50 20.59 3.47
CA ASN A 165 -12.03 19.79 4.60
C ASN A 165 -12.62 18.38 4.48
N THR A 166 -11.78 17.39 4.27
CA THR A 166 -12.17 15.97 4.17
C THR A 166 -12.22 15.27 5.53
N ASN A 167 -11.92 15.96 6.63
CA ASN A 167 -12.05 15.40 7.98
C ASN A 167 -13.48 15.65 8.54
N LEU A 168 -13.88 14.81 9.48
CA LEU A 168 -15.18 14.93 10.17
C LEU A 168 -15.21 16.02 11.26
N TRP A 169 -14.10 16.75 11.45
CA TRP A 169 -13.97 17.80 12.48
C TRP A 169 -13.36 19.07 11.89
N PRO A 170 -13.68 20.24 12.46
CA PRO A 170 -13.02 21.50 12.12
C PRO A 170 -11.52 21.43 12.43
N ARG A 171 -10.70 22.03 11.59
CA ARG A 171 -9.25 22.16 11.83
C ARG A 171 -8.73 23.50 11.30
N THR A 172 -7.60 23.94 11.87
CA THR A 172 -6.79 25.03 11.36
C THR A 172 -5.55 24.43 10.70
N ASP A 173 -5.30 24.82 9.46
CA ASP A 173 -4.17 24.29 8.71
C ASP A 173 -3.65 25.31 7.70
N VAL A 174 -2.46 25.06 7.16
CA VAL A 174 -1.86 25.88 6.09
C VAL A 174 -2.42 25.42 4.74
N VAL A 175 -2.89 26.37 3.95
CA VAL A 175 -3.37 26.11 2.59
C VAL A 175 -2.40 26.73 1.60
N THR A 176 -1.88 25.90 0.69
CA THR A 176 -1.04 26.37 -0.43
C THR A 176 -1.94 26.68 -1.62
N VAL A 177 -1.91 27.93 -2.08
CA VAL A 177 -2.66 28.39 -3.25
C VAL A 177 -1.73 28.81 -4.36
N ALA A 178 -1.97 28.32 -5.57
CA ALA A 178 -1.29 28.76 -6.78
C ALA A 178 -1.99 29.99 -7.33
N ALA A 179 -1.81 31.14 -6.67
CA ALA A 179 -2.41 32.40 -7.11
C ALA A 179 -1.40 33.54 -6.99
N ASP A 180 -1.44 34.48 -7.93
CA ASP A 180 -0.76 35.73 -7.78
C ASP A 180 -1.56 36.63 -6.83
N LEU A 181 -1.13 36.67 -5.59
CA LEU A 181 -1.73 37.47 -4.52
C LEU A 181 -0.98 38.78 -4.30
N THR A 182 -0.09 39.17 -5.21
CA THR A 182 0.68 40.41 -5.12
C THR A 182 -0.26 41.60 -4.97
N GLY A 183 -0.19 42.27 -3.82
CA GLY A 183 -1.03 43.44 -3.51
C GLY A 183 -2.46 43.16 -3.04
N LYS A 184 -2.85 41.89 -2.83
CA LYS A 184 -4.14 41.54 -2.23
C LYS A 184 -3.98 41.26 -0.73
N ARG A 185 -4.90 41.77 0.09
CA ARG A 185 -5.05 41.35 1.51
C ARG A 185 -5.98 40.14 1.54
N LEU A 186 -5.54 39.11 2.21
CA LEU A 186 -6.37 37.95 2.57
C LEU A 186 -7.29 38.30 3.74
#